data_10a0beda4635f9c45336111415a952a3
#
_entry.id   10a0beda4635f9c45336111415a952a3
#
_cell.length_a   1.000
_cell.length_b   1.000
_cell.length_c   1.000
_cell.angle_alpha   90.00
_cell.angle_beta   90.00
_cell.angle_gamma   90.00
#
_symmetry.space_group_name_H-M   'P 1'
#
loop_
_entity.id
_entity.type
_entity.pdbx_description
1 polymer ?
#
loop_
_entity_poly.entity_id
_entity_poly.type
_entity_poly.pdbx_seq_one_letter_code
_entity_poly.pdbx_strand_id
1 'polypeptide(L)'
;FFKQKTAYEISTRDWSSDVCSSDLARCLVHRYPKAHASLLFVFSLCLGANSLPELLYAQHTPPEVVADQIRWVRIPSGKFMMGSPVPPSQLAMDFKEYEREGSYFQDEYPQHVVEITKPFFISPTEVTVGQFRLFVEETGYRTEAEVDGFGGWGFDPKEKKCVGRDPRFTWRDAGYLQTDLFPVVNVSWADCQAYCKWLSTKEKRIVRLPTEAEWEYCNRANIYLHYNVGNTSQSVLEGARTRKPTKESIRQAVQNLEIDPDDSTSFPQRVGLYAPNAFGLYDMHGNVWEWTNDWYDADYYKYSPLKDPQGPVQGYVKIRRGGGWNSFPLWARSSFRNWNTAESRCVNLGFRVVAELSSWEIEEYNKQQPIRLNFVGDIMLDNGPGNAIMNGIDPFANVASWLLDSDATIGNLECVLGREGEMILKPYNYLGAKNSDQFLKRYFTALSLANNHAYDFGPEGLMGTVNILKQNGIGSFGAGEDINSARHGLLLNVRGRKVALLGYNHFRMEDYEATETKPGCASLKTEWVIEDIKRVKKDWNAEIVIPFLHWGREMQDAPLDIQRIEAKQWIDAGATAVIGGHPHVVQTVDSYRGAPIIYSLGNFVFDYYPVDPLVWIGWGVRLTIPPSGPVEWE
;
A
#
# COMPACT_ATOMS: atom_id res chain seq x y z
N PHE A 1 14.59 -11.25 4.75
CA PHE A 1 15.41 -10.85 5.92
C PHE A 1 15.32 -9.35 6.10
N PHE A 2 14.46 -8.87 6.96
CA PHE A 2 14.46 -7.48 7.37
C PHE A 2 15.34 -7.37 8.61
N LYS A 3 16.49 -6.73 8.48
CA LYS A 3 17.28 -6.31 9.65
C LYS A 3 16.66 -5.01 10.13
N GLN A 4 15.81 -5.09 11.15
CA GLN A 4 15.23 -3.91 11.76
C GLN A 4 16.25 -3.31 12.72
N LYS A 5 16.78 -2.13 12.38
CA LYS A 5 17.36 -1.26 13.39
C LYS A 5 16.22 -0.57 14.11
N THR A 6 16.17 -0.68 15.42
CA THR A 6 15.17 0.03 16.23
C THR A 6 15.35 1.55 16.06
N ALA A 7 14.27 2.31 16.13
CA ALA A 7 14.27 3.77 15.99
C ALA A 7 15.24 4.51 16.94
N TYR A 8 15.70 3.82 17.97
CA TYR A 8 16.63 4.36 18.97
C TYR A 8 18.08 4.47 18.48
N GLU A 9 18.53 3.64 17.54
CA GLU A 9 19.92 3.68 17.03
C GLU A 9 20.19 4.82 16.03
N ILE A 10 19.15 5.48 15.53
CA ILE A 10 19.30 6.53 14.50
C ILE A 10 19.75 7.88 15.08
N SER A 11 19.64 8.11 16.39
CA SER A 11 19.87 9.44 16.97
C SER A 11 21.23 9.69 17.64
N THR A 12 22.11 8.72 17.84
CA THR A 12 23.28 8.92 18.72
C THR A 12 24.58 8.25 18.32
N ARG A 13 24.98 8.08 17.06
CA ARG A 13 26.41 7.83 16.76
C ARG A 13 26.79 8.09 15.31
N ASP A 14 27.89 8.82 15.16
CA ASP A 14 28.65 8.98 13.91
C ASP A 14 29.06 7.62 13.34
N TRP A 15 28.91 7.47 12.04
CA TRP A 15 29.29 6.28 11.29
C TRP A 15 30.81 6.16 11.25
N SER A 16 31.37 5.21 11.99
CA SER A 16 32.66 4.62 11.63
C SER A 16 32.39 3.31 10.87
N SER A 17 32.84 3.30 9.64
CA SER A 17 32.76 2.21 8.69
C SER A 17 33.76 1.12 9.02
N ASP A 18 33.50 0.19 9.90
CA ASP A 18 34.30 -1.05 9.96
C ASP A 18 33.60 -2.13 10.80
N VAL A 19 32.56 -2.75 10.24
CA VAL A 19 32.20 -4.14 10.58
C VAL A 19 31.93 -4.87 9.27
N CYS A 20 32.86 -5.72 8.94
CA CYS A 20 32.90 -6.45 7.68
C CYS A 20 31.70 -7.37 7.53
N SER A 21 30.86 -7.14 6.52
CA SER A 21 29.69 -7.93 6.13
C SER A 21 30.01 -9.41 5.79
N SER A 22 31.29 -9.77 5.71
CA SER A 22 31.76 -11.11 5.35
C SER A 22 31.57 -12.18 6.44
N ASP A 23 31.55 -11.78 7.72
CA ASP A 23 31.49 -12.76 8.82
C ASP A 23 30.05 -13.23 9.11
N LEU A 24 29.08 -12.37 8.91
CA LEU A 24 27.66 -12.73 9.05
C LEU A 24 27.21 -13.69 7.91
N ALA A 25 27.68 -13.46 6.70
CA ALA A 25 27.41 -14.30 5.53
C ALA A 25 28.04 -15.68 5.70
N ARG A 26 29.23 -15.79 6.27
CA ARG A 26 29.90 -17.08 6.54
C ARG A 26 29.18 -17.91 7.60
N CYS A 27 28.63 -17.30 8.64
CA CYS A 27 27.84 -18.00 9.66
C CYS A 27 26.52 -18.58 9.12
N LEU A 28 25.83 -17.84 8.24
CA LEU A 28 24.56 -18.27 7.67
C LEU A 28 24.72 -19.41 6.65
N VAL A 29 25.75 -19.35 5.80
CA VAL A 29 26.01 -20.35 4.75
C VAL A 29 26.40 -21.73 5.34
N HIS A 30 27.05 -21.77 6.51
CA HIS A 30 27.45 -23.04 7.14
C HIS A 30 26.30 -23.73 7.89
N ARG A 31 25.25 -23.00 8.30
CA ARG A 31 24.13 -23.59 9.06
C ARG A 31 22.92 -24.03 8.21
N TYR A 32 22.77 -23.50 6.97
CA TYR A 32 21.57 -23.75 6.16
C TYR A 32 21.88 -24.03 4.67
N PRO A 33 22.35 -25.21 4.30
CA PRO A 33 22.82 -25.51 2.93
C PRO A 33 21.73 -25.57 1.85
N LYS A 34 20.43 -25.49 2.18
CA LYS A 34 19.34 -25.54 1.19
C LYS A 34 18.76 -24.17 0.77
N ALA A 35 19.30 -23.06 1.27
CA ALA A 35 18.81 -21.72 0.95
C ALA A 35 19.57 -21.03 -0.19
N HIS A 36 20.38 -21.76 -0.95
CA HIS A 36 21.33 -21.18 -1.92
C HIS A 36 20.72 -20.44 -3.12
N ALA A 37 19.49 -20.72 -3.51
CA ALA A 37 18.90 -20.10 -4.70
C ALA A 37 18.24 -18.74 -4.42
N SER A 38 17.71 -18.55 -3.23
CA SER A 38 17.01 -17.30 -2.86
C SER A 38 17.92 -16.23 -2.28
N LEU A 39 19.07 -16.62 -1.71
CA LEU A 39 20.02 -15.66 -1.10
C LEU A 39 20.74 -14.78 -2.13
N LEU A 40 20.98 -15.27 -3.36
CA LEU A 40 21.68 -14.50 -4.39
C LEU A 40 20.85 -13.33 -4.94
N PHE A 41 19.52 -13.41 -4.88
CA PHE A 41 18.64 -12.35 -5.37
C PHE A 41 18.50 -11.17 -4.37
N VAL A 42 18.62 -11.44 -3.06
CA VAL A 42 18.46 -10.42 -2.01
C VAL A 42 19.77 -9.65 -1.76
N PHE A 43 20.94 -10.27 -1.99
CA PHE A 43 22.22 -9.58 -1.84
C PHE A 43 22.48 -8.52 -2.92
N SER A 44 21.83 -8.63 -4.09
CA SER A 44 21.92 -7.62 -5.17
C SER A 44 21.14 -6.34 -4.86
N LEU A 45 20.18 -6.39 -3.95
CA LEU A 45 19.35 -5.24 -3.55
C LEU A 45 19.97 -4.39 -2.42
N CYS A 46 20.97 -4.92 -1.70
CA CYS A 46 21.59 -4.23 -0.56
C CYS A 46 22.97 -3.61 -0.85
N LEU A 47 23.56 -3.89 -1.99
CA LEU A 47 24.87 -3.37 -2.39
C LEU A 47 24.76 -2.58 -3.70
N GLY A 48 24.45 -1.31 -3.55
CA GLY A 48 24.69 -0.39 -4.65
C GLY A 48 23.49 0.44 -5.06
N ALA A 49 23.48 1.64 -4.57
CA ALA A 49 22.66 2.73 -5.12
C ALA A 49 23.05 3.11 -6.57
N ASN A 50 23.85 2.32 -7.29
CA ASN A 50 24.35 2.66 -8.62
C ASN A 50 24.35 1.55 -9.68
N SER A 51 23.68 0.43 -9.44
CA SER A 51 23.40 -0.54 -10.52
C SER A 51 22.10 -1.28 -10.22
N LEU A 52 20.97 -0.67 -10.58
CA LEU A 52 19.84 -1.48 -11.04
C LEU A 52 20.37 -2.28 -12.24
N PRO A 53 20.15 -3.62 -12.33
CA PRO A 53 20.42 -4.32 -13.57
C PRO A 53 19.70 -3.52 -14.66
N GLU A 54 20.35 -3.32 -15.79
CA GLU A 54 19.69 -2.98 -17.05
C GLU A 54 18.57 -4.01 -17.24
N LEU A 55 17.42 -3.75 -16.64
CA LEU A 55 16.19 -4.39 -17.02
C LEU A 55 16.05 -4.02 -18.48
N LEU A 56 16.39 -4.98 -19.33
CA LEU A 56 16.10 -5.01 -20.74
C LEU A 56 14.91 -4.09 -20.99
N TYR A 57 15.13 -2.98 -21.65
CA TYR A 57 14.14 -2.28 -22.42
C TYR A 57 13.69 -3.28 -23.50
N ALA A 58 12.84 -4.22 -23.12
CA ALA A 58 12.05 -4.97 -24.07
C ALA A 58 11.38 -3.88 -24.92
N GLN A 59 11.55 -3.97 -26.24
CA GLN A 59 10.92 -3.03 -27.17
C GLN A 59 9.43 -3.01 -26.80
N HIS A 60 9.05 -1.96 -26.06
CA HIS A 60 7.69 -1.84 -25.56
C HIS A 60 6.81 -1.53 -26.77
N THR A 61 5.90 -2.44 -27.08
CA THR A 61 4.88 -2.19 -28.10
C THR A 61 3.84 -1.27 -27.47
N PRO A 62 3.70 -0.02 -27.94
CA PRO A 62 2.69 0.88 -27.43
C PRO A 62 1.30 0.23 -27.48
N PRO A 63 0.40 0.55 -26.55
CA PRO A 63 -0.94 0.02 -26.59
C PRO A 63 -1.58 0.39 -27.92
N GLU A 64 -2.28 -0.56 -28.52
CA GLU A 64 -3.14 -0.26 -29.65
C GLU A 64 -4.32 0.59 -29.13
N VAL A 65 -4.26 1.89 -29.36
CA VAL A 65 -5.32 2.82 -29.00
C VAL A 65 -6.32 2.85 -30.17
N VAL A 66 -7.54 2.40 -29.92
CA VAL A 66 -8.63 2.40 -30.90
C VAL A 66 -9.55 3.56 -30.55
N ALA A 67 -9.84 4.40 -31.54
CA ALA A 67 -10.59 5.65 -31.30
C ALA A 67 -12.04 5.38 -30.81
N ASP A 68 -12.64 4.26 -31.17
CA ASP A 68 -14.02 3.90 -30.84
C ASP A 68 -14.16 2.98 -29.62
N GLN A 69 -13.05 2.63 -28.97
CA GLN A 69 -13.09 1.68 -27.86
C GLN A 69 -12.05 2.02 -26.79
N ILE A 70 -12.47 2.01 -25.51
CA ILE A 70 -11.54 2.02 -24.38
C ILE A 70 -11.17 0.58 -24.01
N ARG A 71 -9.89 0.27 -23.99
CA ARG A 71 -9.37 -0.97 -23.43
C ARG A 71 -9.22 -0.80 -21.93
N TRP A 72 -10.17 -1.32 -21.18
CA TRP A 72 -10.18 -1.20 -19.74
C TRP A 72 -9.09 -2.04 -19.07
N VAL A 73 -8.34 -1.44 -18.17
CA VAL A 73 -7.46 -2.13 -17.22
C VAL A 73 -8.20 -2.30 -15.92
N ARG A 74 -8.21 -3.52 -15.39
CA ARG A 74 -8.84 -3.82 -14.10
C ARG A 74 -7.85 -3.56 -12.97
N ILE A 75 -8.23 -2.70 -12.04
CA ILE A 75 -7.45 -2.35 -10.85
C ILE A 75 -8.01 -3.14 -9.67
N PRO A 76 -7.17 -3.85 -8.90
CA PRO A 76 -7.62 -4.57 -7.73
C PRO A 76 -8.04 -3.62 -6.61
N SER A 77 -8.93 -4.08 -5.71
CA SER A 77 -9.07 -3.46 -4.39
C SER A 77 -7.78 -3.63 -3.59
N GLY A 78 -7.50 -2.71 -2.66
CA GLY A 78 -6.29 -2.81 -1.84
C GLY A 78 -6.08 -1.59 -0.96
N LYS A 79 -5.06 -1.64 -0.12
CA LYS A 79 -4.64 -0.54 0.75
C LYS A 79 -3.33 0.05 0.24
N PHE A 80 -3.16 1.34 0.42
CA PHE A 80 -1.90 2.01 0.09
C PHE A 80 -1.64 3.22 0.99
N MET A 81 -0.39 3.69 0.99
CA MET A 81 -0.01 4.93 1.66
C MET A 81 -0.16 6.10 0.68
N MET A 82 -1.15 6.95 0.91
CA MET A 82 -1.39 8.18 0.14
C MET A 82 -0.61 9.34 0.73
N GLY A 83 -0.04 10.17 -0.13
CA GLY A 83 0.80 11.30 0.27
C GLY A 83 2.30 11.03 0.17
N SER A 84 3.12 12.00 0.57
CA SER A 84 4.58 11.91 0.41
C SER A 84 5.22 10.89 1.37
N PRO A 85 6.11 9.99 0.86
CA PRO A 85 6.80 9.00 1.69
C PRO A 85 7.96 9.58 2.50
N VAL A 86 8.39 10.82 2.23
CA VAL A 86 9.50 11.47 2.91
C VAL A 86 9.06 12.79 3.53
N PRO A 87 9.70 13.27 4.62
CA PRO A 87 9.32 14.53 5.28
C PRO A 87 9.42 15.76 4.34
N PRO A 88 8.65 16.84 4.59
CA PRO A 88 8.72 18.07 3.78
C PRO A 88 10.12 18.67 3.65
N SER A 89 10.93 18.61 4.72
CA SER A 89 12.32 19.06 4.72
C SER A 89 13.21 18.23 3.79
N GLN A 90 12.95 16.93 3.71
CA GLN A 90 13.67 16.04 2.79
C GLN A 90 13.29 16.32 1.34
N LEU A 91 11.99 16.54 1.04
CA LEU A 91 11.57 16.96 -0.30
C LEU A 91 12.25 18.24 -0.74
N ALA A 92 12.36 19.23 0.15
CA ALA A 92 13.07 20.48 -0.14
C ALA A 92 14.56 20.25 -0.46
N MET A 93 15.19 19.25 0.17
CA MET A 93 16.58 18.85 -0.10
C MET A 93 16.71 18.06 -1.41
N ASP A 94 15.81 17.10 -1.65
CA ASP A 94 15.80 16.24 -2.86
C ASP A 94 15.59 17.07 -4.14
N PHE A 95 14.88 18.19 -4.02
CA PHE A 95 14.54 19.11 -5.12
C PHE A 95 15.05 20.54 -4.88
N LYS A 96 16.25 20.67 -4.29
CA LYS A 96 16.86 21.94 -3.91
C LYS A 96 17.04 22.94 -5.07
N GLU A 97 17.15 22.42 -6.29
CA GLU A 97 17.28 23.24 -7.51
C GLU A 97 16.07 24.13 -7.76
N TYR A 98 14.90 23.81 -7.16
CA TYR A 98 13.67 24.60 -7.28
C TYR A 98 13.50 25.65 -6.17
N GLU A 99 14.44 25.73 -5.22
CA GLU A 99 14.44 26.71 -4.14
C GLU A 99 13.10 26.78 -3.36
N ARG A 100 12.47 25.58 -3.11
CA ARG A 100 11.22 25.48 -2.37
C ARG A 100 11.50 25.07 -0.92
N GLU A 101 10.83 25.75 0.01
CA GLU A 101 10.85 25.36 1.43
C GLU A 101 9.88 24.20 1.68
N GLY A 102 10.06 23.50 2.83
CA GLY A 102 9.20 22.40 3.23
C GLY A 102 7.71 22.78 3.33
N SER A 103 7.39 24.04 3.63
CA SER A 103 6.04 24.58 3.66
C SER A 103 5.30 24.46 2.33
N TYR A 104 6.00 24.43 1.20
CA TYR A 104 5.44 24.28 -0.14
C TYR A 104 4.77 22.90 -0.35
N PHE A 105 5.16 21.90 0.42
CA PHE A 105 4.70 20.52 0.26
C PHE A 105 3.68 20.09 1.32
N GLN A 106 3.15 21.00 2.13
CA GLN A 106 2.33 20.66 3.30
C GLN A 106 1.01 19.98 2.95
N ASP A 107 0.45 20.21 1.79
CA ASP A 107 -0.79 19.60 1.32
C ASP A 107 -0.64 18.12 0.90
N GLU A 108 0.61 17.61 0.85
CA GLU A 108 0.91 16.18 0.64
C GLU A 108 0.94 15.40 1.97
N TYR A 109 0.64 16.06 3.11
CA TYR A 109 0.75 15.49 4.46
C TYR A 109 -0.52 15.67 5.30
N PRO A 110 -0.70 14.77 6.32
CA PRO A 110 0.14 13.62 6.64
C PRO A 110 0.03 12.52 5.59
N GLN A 111 1.11 11.74 5.39
CA GLN A 111 0.98 10.47 4.69
C GLN A 111 0.04 9.56 5.51
N HIS A 112 -0.94 8.93 4.86
CA HIS A 112 -1.97 8.16 5.54
C HIS A 112 -2.39 6.94 4.73
N VAL A 113 -2.94 5.95 5.41
CA VAL A 113 -3.48 4.75 4.76
C VAL A 113 -4.81 5.06 4.11
N VAL A 114 -4.98 4.62 2.87
CA VAL A 114 -6.25 4.61 2.14
C VAL A 114 -6.55 3.19 1.70
N GLU A 115 -7.81 2.78 1.83
CA GLU A 115 -8.34 1.51 1.34
C GLU A 115 -9.29 1.75 0.17
N ILE A 116 -8.91 1.27 -1.01
CA ILE A 116 -9.82 1.15 -2.16
C ILE A 116 -10.58 -0.16 -1.98
N THR A 117 -11.85 -0.07 -1.60
CA THR A 117 -12.60 -1.25 -1.13
C THR A 117 -13.12 -2.14 -2.26
N LYS A 118 -13.24 -1.61 -3.48
CA LYS A 118 -13.77 -2.33 -4.64
C LYS A 118 -12.80 -2.27 -5.80
N PRO A 119 -12.61 -3.36 -6.54
CA PRO A 119 -11.93 -3.30 -7.82
C PRO A 119 -12.72 -2.42 -8.79
N PHE A 120 -12.02 -1.76 -9.71
CA PHE A 120 -12.61 -0.91 -10.73
C PHE A 120 -11.85 -1.04 -12.05
N PHE A 121 -12.41 -0.52 -13.13
CA PHE A 121 -11.73 -0.37 -14.39
C PHE A 121 -11.19 1.05 -14.55
N ILE A 122 -10.05 1.20 -15.23
CA ILE A 122 -9.49 2.50 -15.61
C ILE A 122 -9.01 2.45 -17.06
N SER A 123 -9.09 3.57 -17.78
CA SER A 123 -8.46 3.68 -19.09
C SER A 123 -6.94 3.61 -18.94
N PRO A 124 -6.22 2.83 -19.79
CA PRO A 124 -4.78 2.66 -19.67
C PRO A 124 -4.00 3.97 -19.92
N THR A 125 -4.57 4.88 -20.68
CA THR A 125 -4.01 6.17 -21.06
C THR A 125 -5.02 7.28 -20.76
N GLU A 126 -4.62 8.53 -20.96
CA GLU A 126 -5.54 9.66 -21.05
C GLU A 126 -6.54 9.43 -22.19
N VAL A 127 -7.72 10.06 -22.10
CA VAL A 127 -8.69 10.10 -23.20
C VAL A 127 -8.08 10.83 -24.38
N THR A 128 -8.14 10.23 -25.56
CA THR A 128 -7.52 10.77 -26.76
C THR A 128 -8.44 11.71 -27.54
N VAL A 129 -7.84 12.54 -28.41
CA VAL A 129 -8.58 13.41 -29.35
C VAL A 129 -9.56 12.59 -30.19
N GLY A 130 -9.17 11.40 -30.68
CA GLY A 130 -10.04 10.52 -31.46
C GLY A 130 -11.24 10.03 -30.66
N GLN A 131 -11.03 9.61 -29.40
CA GLN A 131 -12.10 9.16 -28.51
C GLN A 131 -13.05 10.31 -28.15
N PHE A 132 -12.53 11.49 -27.89
CA PHE A 132 -13.35 12.67 -27.60
C PHE A 132 -14.11 13.16 -28.84
N ARG A 133 -13.52 13.04 -30.04
CA ARG A 133 -14.18 13.35 -31.31
C ARG A 133 -15.41 12.49 -31.50
N LEU A 134 -15.31 11.18 -31.27
CA LEU A 134 -16.43 10.27 -31.39
C LEU A 134 -17.60 10.68 -30.47
N PHE A 135 -17.31 11.06 -29.24
CA PHE A 135 -18.31 11.62 -28.32
C PHE A 135 -19.02 12.83 -28.92
N VAL A 136 -18.26 13.78 -29.46
CA VAL A 136 -18.83 15.00 -30.05
C VAL A 136 -19.65 14.69 -31.30
N GLU A 137 -19.20 13.79 -32.16
CA GLU A 137 -19.90 13.39 -33.37
C GLU A 137 -21.21 12.65 -33.07
N GLU A 138 -21.22 11.75 -32.09
CA GLU A 138 -22.43 11.00 -31.71
C GLU A 138 -23.47 11.87 -30.98
N THR A 139 -23.06 12.90 -30.26
CA THR A 139 -23.95 13.68 -29.39
C THR A 139 -24.25 15.09 -29.88
N GLY A 140 -23.46 15.61 -30.79
CA GLY A 140 -23.49 17.03 -31.15
C GLY A 140 -23.02 17.95 -30.03
N TYR A 141 -22.32 17.43 -29.01
CA TYR A 141 -21.84 18.21 -27.87
C TYR A 141 -20.89 19.35 -28.32
N ARG A 142 -21.05 20.49 -27.71
CA ARG A 142 -20.13 21.62 -27.86
C ARG A 142 -19.51 21.93 -26.52
N THR A 143 -18.17 21.93 -26.46
CA THR A 143 -17.42 22.22 -25.23
C THR A 143 -17.61 23.68 -24.78
N GLU A 144 -17.36 23.92 -23.48
CA GLU A 144 -17.41 25.29 -22.96
C GLU A 144 -16.49 26.23 -23.75
N ALA A 145 -15.32 25.74 -24.19
CA ALA A 145 -14.41 26.49 -25.06
C ALA A 145 -15.03 26.88 -26.42
N GLU A 146 -15.98 26.10 -26.94
CA GLU A 146 -16.65 26.35 -28.22
C GLU A 146 -17.90 27.25 -28.10
N VAL A 147 -18.45 27.42 -26.88
CA VAL A 147 -19.75 28.11 -26.72
C VAL A 147 -19.68 29.42 -25.93
N ASP A 148 -18.70 29.61 -25.03
CA ASP A 148 -18.65 30.79 -24.17
C ASP A 148 -18.00 32.02 -24.79
N GLY A 149 -17.38 31.87 -25.96
CA GLY A 149 -16.72 32.94 -26.69
C GLY A 149 -15.32 33.31 -26.19
N PHE A 150 -14.82 32.64 -25.13
CA PHE A 150 -13.48 32.88 -24.57
C PHE A 150 -12.44 31.86 -25.06
N GLY A 151 -12.88 30.68 -25.50
CA GLY A 151 -11.98 29.64 -25.96
C GLY A 151 -11.12 29.03 -24.85
N GLY A 152 -10.04 28.38 -25.23
CA GLY A 152 -9.03 27.76 -24.37
C GLY A 152 -7.69 28.46 -24.44
N TRP A 153 -6.70 27.91 -23.73
CA TRP A 153 -5.30 28.29 -23.91
C TRP A 153 -4.73 27.57 -25.13
N GLY A 154 -3.82 28.24 -25.87
CA GLY A 154 -3.22 27.66 -27.06
C GLY A 154 -1.82 28.18 -27.33
N PHE A 155 -1.10 27.47 -28.19
CA PHE A 155 0.18 27.92 -28.69
C PHE A 155 -0.04 28.83 -29.93
N ASP A 156 0.44 30.06 -29.84
CA ASP A 156 0.46 30.96 -31.02
C ASP A 156 1.81 30.84 -31.74
N PRO A 157 1.84 30.22 -32.93
CA PRO A 157 3.09 30.00 -33.66
C PRO A 157 3.73 31.32 -34.17
N LYS A 158 2.97 32.42 -34.26
CA LYS A 158 3.51 33.73 -34.64
C LYS A 158 4.24 34.40 -33.48
N GLU A 159 3.67 34.29 -32.29
CA GLU A 159 4.25 34.83 -31.06
C GLU A 159 5.23 33.85 -30.38
N LYS A 160 5.27 32.59 -30.87
CA LYS A 160 6.11 31.52 -30.35
C LYS A 160 5.93 31.31 -28.83
N LYS A 161 4.71 31.44 -28.32
CA LYS A 161 4.38 31.26 -26.89
C LYS A 161 2.96 30.77 -26.71
N CYS A 162 2.70 30.19 -25.53
CA CYS A 162 1.33 29.95 -25.09
C CYS A 162 0.65 31.29 -24.77
N VAL A 163 -0.53 31.48 -25.33
CA VAL A 163 -1.40 32.62 -25.04
C VAL A 163 -2.58 32.19 -24.20
N GLY A 164 -3.16 33.12 -23.46
CA GLY A 164 -4.33 32.88 -22.61
C GLY A 164 -5.57 32.47 -23.40
N ARG A 165 -6.72 32.48 -22.75
CA ARG A 165 -7.98 32.13 -23.40
C ARG A 165 -8.20 32.94 -24.68
N ASP A 166 -8.36 32.24 -25.79
CA ASP A 166 -8.59 32.78 -27.11
C ASP A 166 -9.59 31.87 -27.85
N PRO A 167 -10.65 32.42 -28.49
CA PRO A 167 -11.66 31.62 -29.19
C PRO A 167 -11.11 30.71 -30.31
N ARG A 168 -9.91 30.98 -30.80
CA ARG A 168 -9.22 30.11 -31.78
C ARG A 168 -8.90 28.72 -31.20
N PHE A 169 -8.68 28.61 -29.89
CA PHE A 169 -8.18 27.41 -29.25
C PHE A 169 -9.29 26.67 -28.54
N THR A 170 -9.45 25.42 -28.93
CA THR A 170 -10.39 24.46 -28.38
C THR A 170 -9.73 23.09 -28.32
N TRP A 171 -10.47 22.06 -27.96
CA TRP A 171 -9.99 20.68 -28.05
C TRP A 171 -9.65 20.25 -29.49
N ARG A 172 -10.22 20.94 -30.52
CA ARG A 172 -9.98 20.64 -31.94
C ARG A 172 -8.67 21.22 -32.45
N ASP A 173 -8.25 22.32 -31.87
CA ASP A 173 -7.02 23.03 -32.23
C ASP A 173 -6.45 23.71 -30.98
N ALA A 174 -5.34 23.23 -30.50
CA ALA A 174 -4.60 23.82 -29.38
C ALA A 174 -3.40 24.67 -29.86
N GLY A 175 -3.32 24.92 -31.16
CA GLY A 175 -2.25 25.71 -31.80
C GLY A 175 -0.98 24.89 -32.12
N TYR A 176 -1.01 23.59 -31.94
CA TYR A 176 0.05 22.66 -32.32
C TYR A 176 -0.55 21.39 -32.95
N LEU A 177 0.30 20.60 -33.60
CA LEU A 177 -0.15 19.36 -34.25
C LEU A 177 -0.72 18.38 -33.25
N GLN A 178 -1.98 18.02 -33.42
CA GLN A 178 -2.65 16.96 -32.67
C GLN A 178 -3.19 15.90 -33.63
N THR A 179 -2.92 14.64 -33.34
CA THR A 179 -3.53 13.49 -34.04
C THR A 179 -4.55 12.83 -33.13
N ASP A 180 -5.31 11.90 -33.66
CA ASP A 180 -6.31 11.12 -32.90
C ASP A 180 -5.74 10.38 -31.70
N LEU A 181 -4.42 10.12 -31.70
CA LEU A 181 -3.72 9.43 -30.63
C LEU A 181 -3.11 10.36 -29.55
N PHE A 182 -3.25 11.66 -29.69
CA PHE A 182 -2.82 12.62 -28.67
C PHE A 182 -3.87 12.71 -27.55
N PRO A 183 -3.48 13.03 -26.32
CA PRO A 183 -4.45 13.29 -25.26
C PRO A 183 -5.31 14.51 -25.63
N VAL A 184 -6.60 14.45 -25.35
CA VAL A 184 -7.47 15.60 -25.51
C VAL A 184 -7.14 16.64 -24.44
N VAL A 185 -7.05 17.90 -24.85
CA VAL A 185 -6.78 19.06 -23.99
C VAL A 185 -7.80 20.18 -24.25
N ASN A 186 -7.73 21.27 -23.51
CA ASN A 186 -8.70 22.37 -23.59
C ASN A 186 -10.14 21.94 -23.29
N VAL A 187 -10.30 20.96 -22.42
CA VAL A 187 -11.57 20.49 -21.88
C VAL A 187 -11.72 20.88 -20.43
N SER A 188 -12.84 21.48 -20.08
CA SER A 188 -13.18 21.82 -18.70
C SER A 188 -13.56 20.57 -17.91
N TRP A 189 -13.66 20.68 -16.59
CA TRP A 189 -14.16 19.60 -15.75
C TRP A 189 -15.59 19.19 -16.14
N ALA A 190 -16.45 20.15 -16.52
CA ALA A 190 -17.80 19.88 -16.98
C ALA A 190 -17.82 19.14 -18.33
N ASP A 191 -16.92 19.47 -19.27
CA ASP A 191 -16.76 18.74 -20.54
C ASP A 191 -16.38 17.27 -20.29
N CYS A 192 -15.47 17.02 -19.31
CA CYS A 192 -15.08 15.67 -18.91
C CYS A 192 -16.26 14.88 -18.30
N GLN A 193 -17.09 15.53 -17.48
CA GLN A 193 -18.30 14.90 -16.93
C GLN A 193 -19.31 14.57 -18.03
N ALA A 194 -19.47 15.43 -19.03
CA ALA A 194 -20.34 15.17 -20.17
C ALA A 194 -19.87 13.95 -20.98
N TYR A 195 -18.55 13.84 -21.22
CA TYR A 195 -17.94 12.67 -21.84
C TYR A 195 -18.22 11.40 -21.02
N CYS A 196 -17.99 11.44 -19.70
CA CYS A 196 -18.24 10.32 -18.80
C CYS A 196 -19.70 9.87 -18.85
N LYS A 197 -20.65 10.80 -18.88
CA LYS A 197 -22.09 10.50 -18.96
C LYS A 197 -22.45 9.82 -20.27
N TRP A 198 -21.94 10.30 -21.41
CA TRP A 198 -22.13 9.65 -22.71
C TRP A 198 -21.55 8.25 -22.71
N LEU A 199 -20.31 8.09 -22.24
CA LEU A 199 -19.63 6.80 -22.22
C LEU A 199 -20.32 5.81 -21.27
N SER A 200 -20.88 6.28 -20.15
CA SER A 200 -21.70 5.44 -19.24
C SER A 200 -22.89 4.81 -19.96
N THR A 201 -23.55 5.57 -20.84
CA THR A 201 -24.68 5.07 -21.62
C THR A 201 -24.23 4.04 -22.66
N LYS A 202 -23.10 4.32 -23.32
CA LYS A 202 -22.52 3.44 -24.36
C LYS A 202 -22.03 2.10 -23.77
N GLU A 203 -21.33 2.16 -22.66
CA GLU A 203 -20.74 1.00 -21.95
C GLU A 203 -21.74 0.27 -21.04
N LYS A 204 -22.93 0.84 -20.81
CA LYS A 204 -23.96 0.34 -19.88
C LYS A 204 -23.42 0.09 -18.45
N ARG A 205 -22.53 0.95 -17.99
CA ARG A 205 -21.93 0.95 -16.65
C ARG A 205 -21.62 2.37 -16.21
N ILE A 206 -21.44 2.60 -14.93
CA ILE A 206 -21.07 3.92 -14.42
C ILE A 206 -19.63 4.21 -14.83
N VAL A 207 -19.45 5.26 -15.65
CA VAL A 207 -18.14 5.82 -16.01
C VAL A 207 -18.04 7.22 -15.40
N ARG A 208 -16.90 7.53 -14.82
CA ARG A 208 -16.63 8.80 -14.13
C ARG A 208 -15.15 9.15 -14.16
N LEU A 209 -14.81 10.35 -13.72
CA LEU A 209 -13.42 10.67 -13.39
C LEU A 209 -12.95 9.85 -12.18
N PRO A 210 -11.66 9.49 -12.10
CA PRO A 210 -11.10 8.89 -10.89
C PRO A 210 -11.20 9.86 -9.71
N THR A 211 -11.34 9.36 -8.49
CA THR A 211 -11.02 10.17 -7.31
C THR A 211 -9.53 10.42 -7.24
N GLU A 212 -9.11 11.44 -6.47
CA GLU A 212 -7.68 11.70 -6.24
C GLU A 212 -6.97 10.45 -5.67
N ALA A 213 -7.63 9.75 -4.75
CA ALA A 213 -7.10 8.53 -4.14
C ALA A 213 -6.99 7.37 -5.13
N GLU A 214 -8.00 7.14 -5.96
CA GLU A 214 -7.94 6.13 -7.03
C GLU A 214 -6.82 6.44 -8.02
N TRP A 215 -6.66 7.73 -8.38
CA TRP A 215 -5.60 8.17 -9.27
C TRP A 215 -4.21 7.90 -8.69
N GLU A 216 -3.96 8.29 -7.42
CA GLU A 216 -2.66 8.07 -6.76
C GLU A 216 -2.39 6.59 -6.54
N TYR A 217 -3.39 5.78 -6.17
CA TYR A 217 -3.29 4.32 -6.08
C TYR A 217 -2.85 3.70 -7.40
N CYS A 218 -3.48 4.12 -8.50
CA CYS A 218 -3.14 3.70 -9.85
C CYS A 218 -1.75 4.14 -10.29
N ASN A 219 -1.37 5.38 -9.97
CA ASN A 219 -0.04 5.91 -10.29
C ASN A 219 1.05 5.14 -9.57
N ARG A 220 0.88 4.90 -8.26
CA ARG A 220 1.88 4.19 -7.45
C ARG A 220 2.03 2.73 -7.83
N ALA A 221 0.96 2.03 -8.10
CA ALA A 221 0.99 0.60 -8.42
C ALA A 221 1.94 -0.19 -7.48
N ASN A 222 1.82 0.04 -6.16
CA ASN A 222 2.63 -0.50 -5.06
C ASN A 222 4.09 -0.01 -4.99
N ILE A 223 4.45 1.07 -5.70
CA ILE A 223 5.77 1.70 -5.63
C ILE A 223 5.71 2.98 -4.79
N TYR A 224 6.49 3.03 -3.71
CA TYR A 224 6.50 4.15 -2.75
C TYR A 224 7.73 5.05 -2.90
N LEU A 225 8.10 5.33 -4.13
CA LEU A 225 9.13 6.29 -4.53
C LEU A 225 8.49 7.62 -4.95
N HIS A 226 9.31 8.60 -5.31
CA HIS A 226 8.81 9.86 -5.86
C HIS A 226 8.02 9.65 -7.15
N TYR A 227 8.44 8.67 -7.98
CA TYR A 227 7.80 8.28 -9.24
C TYR A 227 7.70 6.76 -9.32
N ASN A 228 6.76 6.26 -10.08
CA ASN A 228 6.66 4.82 -10.33
C ASN A 228 7.80 4.28 -11.22
N VAL A 229 8.54 5.17 -11.89
CA VAL A 229 9.71 4.86 -12.74
C VAL A 229 11.05 5.06 -12.01
N GLY A 230 11.06 5.43 -10.73
CA GLY A 230 12.26 5.62 -9.93
C GLY A 230 12.18 6.74 -8.92
N ASN A 231 13.32 7.11 -8.31
CA ASN A 231 13.36 8.07 -7.19
C ASN A 231 14.11 9.38 -7.53
N THR A 232 14.47 9.61 -8.77
CA THR A 232 15.25 10.78 -9.18
C THR A 232 14.58 11.57 -10.29
N SER A 233 14.90 12.86 -10.41
CA SER A 233 14.49 13.67 -11.55
C SER A 233 14.88 13.05 -12.90
N GLN A 234 16.04 12.37 -12.96
CA GLN A 234 16.51 11.71 -14.17
C GLN A 234 15.61 10.54 -14.58
N SER A 235 15.17 9.70 -13.62
CA SER A 235 14.30 8.57 -13.94
C SER A 235 12.97 9.00 -14.57
N VAL A 236 12.37 10.09 -14.10
CA VAL A 236 11.12 10.58 -14.71
C VAL A 236 11.37 11.28 -16.05
N LEU A 237 12.51 11.93 -16.24
CA LEU A 237 12.87 12.53 -17.53
C LEU A 237 13.09 11.49 -18.63
N GLU A 238 13.54 10.29 -18.25
CA GLU A 238 13.75 9.17 -19.17
C GLU A 238 12.48 8.32 -19.36
N GLY A 239 11.65 8.21 -18.32
CA GLY A 239 10.47 7.34 -18.28
C GLY A 239 9.14 8.04 -18.52
N ALA A 240 9.11 9.36 -18.74
CA ALA A 240 7.88 10.13 -18.92
C ALA A 240 8.07 11.40 -19.72
N ARG A 241 6.98 11.94 -20.25
CA ARG A 241 6.96 13.20 -21.01
C ARG A 241 6.91 14.40 -20.07
N THR A 242 8.07 14.87 -19.60
CA THR A 242 8.23 16.02 -18.70
C THR A 242 9.30 16.98 -19.22
N ARG A 243 9.33 18.19 -18.68
CA ARG A 243 10.29 19.22 -19.07
C ARG A 243 11.62 19.07 -18.32
N LYS A 244 12.73 19.08 -19.05
CA LYS A 244 14.07 19.09 -18.45
C LYS A 244 14.32 20.43 -17.75
N PRO A 245 14.71 20.44 -16.46
CA PRO A 245 14.98 21.69 -15.75
C PRO A 245 16.32 22.31 -16.20
N THR A 246 16.30 23.61 -16.48
CA THR A 246 17.50 24.45 -16.59
C THR A 246 17.39 25.57 -15.56
N LYS A 247 18.51 26.18 -15.13
CA LYS A 247 18.47 27.29 -14.17
C LYS A 247 17.60 28.44 -14.66
N GLU A 248 17.63 28.72 -15.95
CA GLU A 248 16.83 29.76 -16.57
C GLU A 248 15.35 29.37 -16.63
N SER A 249 15.03 28.13 -17.08
CA SER A 249 13.65 27.68 -17.17
C SER A 249 12.96 27.56 -15.81
N ILE A 250 13.70 27.25 -14.74
CA ILE A 250 13.16 27.23 -13.36
C ILE A 250 12.79 28.65 -12.91
N ARG A 251 13.64 29.65 -13.19
CA ARG A 251 13.34 31.07 -12.88
C ARG A 251 12.12 31.58 -13.66
N GLN A 252 12.01 31.22 -14.94
CA GLN A 252 10.92 31.62 -15.82
C GLN A 252 9.59 30.93 -15.51
N ALA A 253 9.61 29.68 -15.06
CA ALA A 253 8.42 28.90 -14.71
C ALA A 253 7.61 29.50 -13.54
N VAL A 254 8.24 30.35 -12.74
CA VAL A 254 7.55 31.10 -11.66
C VAL A 254 6.76 32.28 -12.22
N GLN A 255 7.08 32.74 -13.42
CA GLN A 255 6.55 33.99 -14.00
C GLN A 255 5.77 33.85 -15.31
N ASN A 256 6.09 32.90 -16.19
CA ASN A 256 5.42 32.74 -17.49
C ASN A 256 5.49 31.29 -18.00
N LEU A 257 4.40 30.86 -18.68
CA LEU A 257 4.35 29.64 -19.51
C LEU A 257 5.14 29.84 -20.81
N GLU A 258 6.41 30.19 -20.75
CA GLU A 258 7.23 30.28 -21.94
C GLU A 258 7.59 28.88 -22.44
N ILE A 259 7.17 28.57 -23.64
CA ILE A 259 7.49 27.39 -24.41
C ILE A 259 8.65 27.73 -25.32
N ASP A 260 9.71 26.94 -25.34
CA ASP A 260 10.71 27.00 -26.38
C ASP A 260 10.15 26.28 -27.63
N PRO A 261 9.79 26.97 -28.69
CA PRO A 261 9.19 26.37 -29.88
C PRO A 261 10.17 25.50 -30.68
N ASP A 262 11.47 25.68 -30.46
CA ASP A 262 12.51 24.89 -31.12
C ASP A 262 12.86 23.62 -30.29
N ASP A 263 12.31 23.49 -29.07
CA ASP A 263 12.39 22.29 -28.29
C ASP A 263 11.30 21.29 -28.71
N SER A 264 11.71 20.21 -29.41
CA SER A 264 10.82 19.11 -29.79
C SER A 264 10.12 18.47 -28.59
N THR A 265 10.53 18.83 -27.37
CA THR A 265 9.94 18.41 -26.10
C THR A 265 8.84 19.36 -25.62
N SER A 266 8.44 20.38 -26.36
CA SER A 266 7.56 21.45 -25.89
C SER A 266 6.06 21.22 -26.10
N PHE A 267 5.62 19.99 -26.41
CA PHE A 267 4.19 19.67 -26.60
C PHE A 267 3.88 18.25 -26.12
N PRO A 268 2.62 17.91 -25.82
CA PRO A 268 2.24 16.54 -25.54
C PRO A 268 2.57 15.63 -26.73
N GLN A 269 2.63 14.35 -26.46
CA GLN A 269 2.86 13.33 -27.47
C GLN A 269 1.68 12.37 -27.52
N ARG A 270 1.67 11.47 -28.51
CA ARG A 270 0.69 10.39 -28.52
C ARG A 270 0.75 9.61 -27.21
N VAL A 271 -0.38 9.17 -26.74
CA VAL A 271 -0.47 8.38 -25.50
C VAL A 271 0.27 7.04 -25.62
N GLY A 272 0.77 6.52 -24.51
CA GLY A 272 1.36 5.19 -24.41
C GLY A 272 2.76 5.06 -25.04
N LEU A 273 3.54 6.13 -25.14
CA LEU A 273 4.91 6.08 -25.68
C LEU A 273 5.93 5.49 -24.70
N TYR A 274 5.74 5.69 -23.44
CA TYR A 274 6.63 5.21 -22.39
C TYR A 274 6.12 3.87 -21.83
N ALA A 275 6.99 3.16 -21.09
CA ALA A 275 6.61 1.90 -20.46
C ALA A 275 5.48 2.09 -19.43
N PRO A 276 4.52 1.15 -19.33
CA PRO A 276 3.48 1.23 -18.33
C PRO A 276 4.02 0.93 -16.94
N ASN A 277 3.28 1.37 -15.91
CA ASN A 277 3.56 0.96 -14.54
C ASN A 277 3.12 -0.50 -14.29
N ALA A 278 3.30 -1.00 -13.05
CA ALA A 278 2.99 -2.37 -12.68
C ALA A 278 1.49 -2.75 -12.82
N PHE A 279 0.58 -1.76 -12.88
CA PHE A 279 -0.83 -1.99 -13.18
C PHE A 279 -1.15 -1.96 -14.69
N GLY A 280 -0.15 -1.73 -15.55
CA GLY A 280 -0.35 -1.63 -16.99
C GLY A 280 -0.85 -0.25 -17.46
N LEU A 281 -0.65 0.79 -16.67
CA LEU A 281 -1.10 2.16 -16.95
C LEU A 281 0.06 3.02 -17.49
N TYR A 282 -0.24 3.77 -18.53
CA TYR A 282 0.69 4.63 -19.24
C TYR A 282 0.50 6.09 -18.84
N ASP A 283 1.53 6.89 -19.05
CA ASP A 283 1.53 8.35 -18.94
C ASP A 283 1.05 8.87 -17.56
N MET A 284 1.22 8.06 -16.50
CA MET A 284 0.86 8.46 -15.14
C MET A 284 1.77 9.57 -14.58
N HIS A 285 2.84 9.91 -15.29
CA HIS A 285 3.73 11.05 -15.05
C HIS A 285 3.93 11.81 -16.35
N GLY A 286 3.65 13.10 -16.35
CA GLY A 286 3.86 13.95 -17.52
C GLY A 286 2.75 13.84 -18.56
N ASN A 287 3.08 14.07 -19.81
CA ASN A 287 2.21 14.23 -20.97
C ASN A 287 1.16 15.34 -20.76
N VAL A 288 0.01 15.06 -20.12
CA VAL A 288 -0.91 16.12 -19.69
C VAL A 288 -1.33 15.92 -18.24
N TRP A 289 -1.63 17.02 -17.54
CA TRP A 289 -2.32 16.96 -16.25
C TRP A 289 -3.67 16.29 -16.44
N GLU A 290 -4.13 15.59 -15.41
CA GLU A 290 -5.39 14.86 -15.45
C GLU A 290 -6.36 15.35 -14.40
N TRP A 291 -7.57 15.73 -14.83
CA TRP A 291 -8.67 16.04 -13.93
C TRP A 291 -9.04 14.82 -13.08
N THR A 292 -9.25 15.06 -11.77
CA THR A 292 -9.93 14.11 -10.88
C THR A 292 -11.33 14.61 -10.49
N ASN A 293 -12.08 13.77 -9.81
CA ASN A 293 -13.44 14.13 -9.38
C ASN A 293 -13.47 15.09 -8.20
N ASP A 294 -12.42 15.12 -7.40
CA ASP A 294 -12.37 15.72 -6.07
C ASP A 294 -12.27 17.24 -6.12
N TRP A 295 -12.89 17.89 -5.13
CA TRP A 295 -12.55 19.26 -4.79
C TRP A 295 -11.22 19.28 -4.02
N TYR A 296 -10.46 20.36 -4.21
CA TYR A 296 -9.20 20.54 -3.49
C TYR A 296 -9.42 21.18 -2.13
N ASP A 297 -8.76 20.62 -1.12
CA ASP A 297 -8.52 21.21 0.18
C ASP A 297 -7.10 20.84 0.62
N ALA A 298 -6.31 21.86 1.01
CA ALA A 298 -4.92 21.67 1.42
C ALA A 298 -4.78 20.80 2.69
N ASP A 299 -5.78 20.81 3.55
CA ASP A 299 -5.79 20.09 4.82
C ASP A 299 -6.53 18.74 4.76
N TYR A 300 -7.05 18.36 3.58
CA TYR A 300 -7.88 17.16 3.44
C TYR A 300 -7.23 15.88 3.99
N TYR A 301 -5.92 15.69 3.80
CA TYR A 301 -5.21 14.50 4.27
C TYR A 301 -5.21 14.33 5.80
N LYS A 302 -5.46 15.41 6.56
CA LYS A 302 -5.57 15.36 8.02
C LYS A 302 -6.85 14.68 8.52
N TYR A 303 -7.90 14.65 7.68
CA TYR A 303 -9.22 14.10 8.04
C TYR A 303 -9.82 13.18 6.96
N SER A 304 -9.02 12.82 5.95
CA SER A 304 -9.41 11.87 4.91
C SER A 304 -9.91 10.55 5.53
N PRO A 305 -11.05 10.02 5.09
CA PRO A 305 -11.52 8.73 5.57
C PRO A 305 -10.59 7.61 5.07
N LEU A 306 -10.49 6.55 5.86
CA LEU A 306 -9.70 5.37 5.49
C LEU A 306 -10.19 4.72 4.19
N LYS A 307 -11.53 4.64 4.00
CA LYS A 307 -12.15 3.89 2.90
C LYS A 307 -12.69 4.83 1.83
N ASP A 308 -12.29 4.56 0.59
CA ASP A 308 -12.81 5.19 -0.63
C ASP A 308 -12.96 6.72 -0.52
N PRO A 309 -11.92 7.49 -0.16
CA PRO A 309 -12.04 8.94 -0.01
C PRO A 309 -12.47 9.60 -1.31
N GLN A 310 -13.42 10.54 -1.21
CA GLN A 310 -14.05 11.24 -2.35
C GLN A 310 -13.68 12.73 -2.41
N GLY A 311 -12.71 13.15 -1.60
CA GLY A 311 -12.43 14.57 -1.40
C GLY A 311 -13.47 15.29 -0.54
N PRO A 312 -13.32 16.61 -0.31
CA PRO A 312 -14.31 17.43 0.35
C PRO A 312 -15.64 17.47 -0.42
N VAL A 313 -16.76 17.61 0.31
CA VAL A 313 -18.09 17.67 -0.30
C VAL A 313 -18.25 18.88 -1.22
N GLN A 314 -17.54 19.97 -0.93
CA GLN A 314 -17.56 21.21 -1.71
C GLN A 314 -16.18 21.88 -1.70
N GLY A 315 -15.92 22.75 -2.69
CA GLY A 315 -14.68 23.49 -2.81
C GLY A 315 -14.77 24.53 -3.90
N TYR A 316 -13.67 25.24 -4.15
CA TYR A 316 -13.57 26.29 -5.17
C TYR A 316 -12.82 25.83 -6.42
N VAL A 317 -11.95 24.85 -6.27
CA VAL A 317 -11.08 24.34 -7.33
C VAL A 317 -11.06 22.83 -7.33
N LYS A 318 -10.87 22.25 -8.52
CA LYS A 318 -10.79 20.79 -8.75
C LYS A 318 -9.35 20.33 -8.78
N ILE A 319 -9.10 19.13 -8.26
CA ILE A 319 -7.77 18.53 -8.28
C ILE A 319 -7.40 18.05 -9.68
N ARG A 320 -6.13 18.25 -10.02
CA ARG A 320 -5.46 17.64 -11.16
C ARG A 320 -4.16 16.98 -10.72
N ARG A 321 -3.78 15.92 -11.38
CA ARG A 321 -2.63 15.09 -10.99
C ARG A 321 -1.72 14.78 -12.19
N GLY A 322 -0.51 14.26 -11.94
CA GLY A 322 0.40 13.68 -12.93
C GLY A 322 1.47 14.59 -13.48
N GLY A 323 1.26 15.90 -13.49
CA GLY A 323 2.10 16.81 -14.27
C GLY A 323 1.74 16.76 -15.74
N GLY A 324 2.33 17.64 -16.54
CA GLY A 324 2.17 17.64 -17.99
C GLY A 324 3.53 17.77 -18.69
N TRP A 325 3.55 17.76 -20.01
CA TRP A 325 4.73 17.88 -20.85
C TRP A 325 5.63 19.08 -20.52
N ASN A 326 5.04 20.15 -20.00
CA ASN A 326 5.73 21.38 -19.58
C ASN A 326 6.03 21.42 -18.06
N SER A 327 5.70 20.36 -17.33
CA SER A 327 5.97 20.25 -15.90
C SER A 327 7.39 19.75 -15.66
N PHE A 328 8.04 20.34 -14.66
CA PHE A 328 9.31 19.80 -14.17
C PHE A 328 9.10 18.54 -13.32
N PRO A 329 10.15 17.71 -13.14
CA PRO A 329 10.12 16.55 -12.27
C PRO A 329 9.44 16.78 -10.93
N LEU A 330 9.71 17.88 -10.25
CA LEU A 330 9.09 18.26 -8.97
C LEU A 330 7.56 18.13 -9.00
N TRP A 331 6.90 18.52 -10.10
CA TRP A 331 5.44 18.55 -10.22
C TRP A 331 4.84 17.26 -10.78
N ALA A 332 5.67 16.37 -11.29
CA ALA A 332 5.24 15.07 -11.81
C ALA A 332 5.32 13.95 -10.77
N ARG A 333 5.64 14.24 -9.49
CA ARG A 333 5.73 13.23 -8.43
C ARG A 333 4.38 12.58 -8.14
N SER A 334 4.40 11.32 -7.73
CA SER A 334 3.20 10.55 -7.39
C SER A 334 2.33 11.23 -6.33
N SER A 335 2.95 11.89 -5.34
CA SER A 335 2.28 12.58 -4.23
C SER A 335 1.91 14.04 -4.54
N PHE A 336 2.47 14.63 -5.61
CA PHE A 336 2.27 16.06 -5.87
C PHE A 336 0.80 16.38 -6.19
N ARG A 337 0.24 17.32 -5.44
CA ARG A 337 -1.13 17.79 -5.59
C ARG A 337 -1.17 19.12 -6.32
N ASN A 338 -2.09 19.28 -7.24
CA ASN A 338 -2.32 20.57 -7.91
C ASN A 338 -3.81 20.73 -8.22
N TRP A 339 -4.20 21.94 -8.57
CA TRP A 339 -5.59 22.28 -8.79
C TRP A 339 -5.79 23.36 -9.84
N ASN A 340 -7.01 23.41 -10.38
CA ASN A 340 -7.50 24.49 -11.23
C ASN A 340 -8.98 24.76 -10.94
N THR A 341 -9.48 25.92 -11.35
CA THR A 341 -10.95 26.14 -11.36
C THR A 341 -11.61 25.18 -12.35
N ALA A 342 -12.84 24.76 -12.08
CA ALA A 342 -13.55 23.77 -12.89
C ALA A 342 -13.71 24.19 -14.36
N GLU A 343 -13.70 25.49 -14.64
CA GLU A 343 -13.82 26.09 -15.98
C GLU A 343 -12.46 26.21 -16.70
N SER A 344 -11.37 25.78 -16.07
CA SER A 344 -10.04 25.88 -16.69
C SER A 344 -9.93 24.98 -17.91
N ARG A 345 -9.37 25.53 -18.99
CA ARG A 345 -9.15 24.88 -20.28
C ARG A 345 -7.74 25.20 -20.73
N CYS A 346 -6.84 24.26 -20.51
CA CYS A 346 -5.40 24.46 -20.69
C CYS A 346 -4.84 23.45 -21.70
N VAL A 347 -3.81 23.87 -22.45
CA VAL A 347 -3.10 23.04 -23.45
C VAL A 347 -2.35 21.84 -22.86
N ASN A 348 -2.29 21.74 -21.55
CA ASN A 348 -1.59 20.68 -20.82
C ASN A 348 -2.51 19.97 -19.82
N LEU A 349 -3.83 20.07 -19.98
CA LEU A 349 -4.82 19.54 -19.04
C LEU A 349 -5.88 18.75 -19.80
N GLY A 350 -5.89 17.46 -19.56
CA GLY A 350 -6.82 16.47 -20.08
C GLY A 350 -7.40 15.64 -18.95
N PHE A 351 -7.71 14.37 -19.19
CA PHE A 351 -8.29 13.46 -18.20
C PHE A 351 -8.18 12.00 -18.62
N ARG A 352 -8.31 11.11 -17.66
CA ARG A 352 -8.61 9.68 -17.87
C ARG A 352 -9.91 9.31 -17.16
N VAL A 353 -10.46 8.14 -17.47
CA VAL A 353 -11.74 7.71 -16.94
C VAL A 353 -11.64 6.38 -16.21
N VAL A 354 -12.50 6.22 -15.20
CA VAL A 354 -12.72 4.96 -14.49
C VAL A 354 -14.13 4.46 -14.76
N ALA A 355 -14.32 3.13 -14.66
CA ALA A 355 -15.62 2.51 -14.77
C ALA A 355 -15.85 1.52 -13.63
N GLU A 356 -17.05 1.54 -13.06
CA GLU A 356 -17.41 0.66 -11.95
C GLU A 356 -17.71 -0.77 -12.45
N LEU A 357 -17.29 -1.75 -11.66
CA LEU A 357 -17.72 -3.13 -11.85
C LEU A 357 -19.10 -3.36 -11.20
N SER A 358 -19.93 -4.14 -11.84
CA SER A 358 -21.15 -4.67 -11.22
C SER A 358 -20.81 -5.60 -10.05
N SER A 359 -21.76 -5.79 -9.13
CA SER A 359 -21.56 -6.69 -7.99
C SER A 359 -21.20 -8.12 -8.43
N TRP A 360 -21.77 -8.59 -9.55
CA TRP A 360 -21.45 -9.90 -10.11
C TRP A 360 -20.01 -9.97 -10.65
N GLU A 361 -19.56 -8.93 -11.38
CA GLU A 361 -18.17 -8.87 -11.88
C GLU A 361 -17.16 -8.84 -10.73
N ILE A 362 -17.47 -8.13 -9.63
CA ILE A 362 -16.64 -8.10 -8.42
C ILE A 362 -16.56 -9.48 -7.79
N GLU A 363 -17.69 -10.16 -7.62
CA GLU A 363 -17.75 -11.50 -7.03
C GLU A 363 -16.95 -12.50 -7.88
N GLU A 364 -17.15 -12.50 -9.19
CA GLU A 364 -16.45 -13.39 -10.10
C GLU A 364 -14.95 -13.12 -10.16
N TYR A 365 -14.56 -11.84 -10.15
CA TYR A 365 -13.15 -11.46 -10.05
C TYR A 365 -12.52 -11.97 -8.76
N ASN A 366 -13.17 -11.74 -7.62
CA ASN A 366 -12.65 -12.15 -6.33
C ASN A 366 -12.45 -13.66 -6.21
N LYS A 367 -13.35 -14.47 -6.79
CA LYS A 367 -13.23 -15.93 -6.82
C LYS A 367 -11.99 -16.40 -7.58
N GLN A 368 -11.53 -15.65 -8.56
CA GLN A 368 -10.39 -16.00 -9.41
C GLN A 368 -9.03 -15.51 -8.85
N GLN A 369 -9.05 -14.63 -7.85
CA GLN A 369 -7.82 -14.10 -7.28
C GLN A 369 -7.27 -14.98 -6.15
N PRO A 370 -5.96 -15.12 -6.03
CA PRO A 370 -5.36 -15.68 -4.83
C PRO A 370 -5.63 -14.77 -3.63
N ILE A 371 -5.75 -15.35 -2.45
CA ILE A 371 -5.75 -14.62 -1.18
C ILE A 371 -4.31 -14.48 -0.70
N ARG A 372 -3.91 -13.26 -0.32
CA ARG A 372 -2.61 -12.95 0.28
C ARG A 372 -2.79 -12.60 1.74
N LEU A 373 -2.26 -13.45 2.63
CA LEU A 373 -2.27 -13.25 4.08
C LEU A 373 -0.85 -13.03 4.56
N ASN A 374 -0.59 -11.87 5.16
CA ASN A 374 0.69 -11.59 5.79
C ASN A 374 0.64 -11.96 7.26
N PHE A 375 1.66 -12.67 7.71
CA PHE A 375 1.87 -13.03 9.12
C PHE A 375 3.18 -12.44 9.62
N VAL A 376 3.15 -11.84 10.80
CA VAL A 376 4.33 -11.31 11.49
C VAL A 376 4.43 -11.90 12.89
N GLY A 377 5.64 -11.89 13.44
CA GLY A 377 5.93 -12.43 14.76
C GLY A 377 5.49 -11.52 15.91
N ASP A 378 6.27 -11.50 16.98
CA ASP A 378 5.92 -10.90 18.26
C ASP A 378 6.00 -9.37 18.21
N ILE A 379 4.92 -8.73 18.67
CA ILE A 379 4.72 -7.26 18.67
C ILE A 379 4.59 -6.81 20.12
N MET A 380 5.61 -6.13 20.63
CA MET A 380 5.63 -5.52 21.95
C MET A 380 5.78 -4.00 21.81
N LEU A 381 4.79 -3.27 22.31
CA LEU A 381 4.67 -1.80 22.12
C LEU A 381 4.91 -1.02 23.41
N ASP A 382 5.70 -1.60 24.31
CA ASP A 382 6.21 -0.95 25.52
C ASP A 382 7.67 -0.49 25.31
N ASN A 383 8.31 0.06 26.31
CA ASN A 383 9.73 0.45 26.34
C ASN A 383 10.20 1.24 25.08
N GLY A 384 11.16 0.73 24.32
CA GLY A 384 11.71 1.40 23.13
C GLY A 384 10.66 1.69 22.05
N PRO A 385 9.90 0.68 21.56
CA PRO A 385 8.79 0.90 20.63
C PRO A 385 7.70 1.80 21.20
N GLY A 386 7.38 1.67 22.48
CA GLY A 386 6.41 2.52 23.17
C GLY A 386 6.85 3.98 23.24
N ASN A 387 8.13 4.23 23.51
CA ASN A 387 8.70 5.58 23.50
C ASN A 387 8.66 6.20 22.09
N ALA A 388 8.90 5.42 21.04
CA ALA A 388 8.76 5.87 19.66
C ALA A 388 7.32 6.34 19.38
N ILE A 389 6.32 5.51 19.75
CA ILE A 389 4.90 5.84 19.61
C ILE A 389 4.52 7.12 20.35
N MET A 390 4.97 7.29 21.61
CA MET A 390 4.69 8.49 22.40
C MET A 390 5.28 9.77 21.77
N ASN A 391 6.35 9.64 20.99
CA ASN A 391 6.95 10.72 20.21
C ASN A 391 6.36 10.85 18.79
N GLY A 392 5.28 10.14 18.47
CA GLY A 392 4.61 10.20 17.18
C GLY A 392 5.35 9.44 16.06
N ILE A 393 6.34 8.62 16.39
CA ILE A 393 7.08 7.79 15.42
C ILE A 393 6.32 6.48 15.20
N ASP A 394 6.03 6.17 13.95
CA ASP A 394 5.37 4.92 13.56
C ASP A 394 6.38 3.77 13.54
N PRO A 395 6.27 2.76 14.43
CA PRO A 395 7.21 1.65 14.50
C PRO A 395 7.14 0.71 13.29
N PHE A 396 6.08 0.80 12.48
CA PHE A 396 5.84 -0.04 11.30
C PHE A 396 6.19 0.67 9.99
N ALA A 397 6.57 1.95 10.01
CA ALA A 397 6.73 2.78 8.82
C ALA A 397 7.65 2.16 7.75
N ASN A 398 8.76 1.56 8.16
CA ASN A 398 9.76 0.99 7.24
C ASN A 398 9.27 -0.27 6.50
N VAL A 399 8.22 -0.92 6.98
CA VAL A 399 7.64 -2.14 6.41
C VAL A 399 6.17 -1.94 6.01
N ALA A 400 5.68 -0.70 6.08
CA ALA A 400 4.28 -0.34 5.83
C ALA A 400 3.78 -0.85 4.47
N SER A 401 4.56 -0.67 3.40
CA SER A 401 4.19 -1.12 2.06
C SER A 401 3.96 -2.63 1.99
N TRP A 402 4.81 -3.41 2.65
CA TRP A 402 4.66 -4.87 2.68
C TRP A 402 3.45 -5.29 3.52
N LEU A 403 3.21 -4.65 4.68
CA LEU A 403 2.06 -4.92 5.54
C LEU A 403 0.73 -4.64 4.82
N LEU A 404 0.69 -3.57 4.02
CA LEU A 404 -0.51 -3.15 3.29
C LEU A 404 -0.72 -3.91 1.98
N ASP A 405 0.33 -4.48 1.37
CA ASP A 405 0.23 -5.30 0.16
C ASP A 405 -0.26 -6.73 0.50
N SER A 406 -1.42 -6.82 1.14
CA SER A 406 -2.07 -8.07 1.52
C SER A 406 -3.58 -7.88 1.65
N ASP A 407 -4.32 -8.97 1.61
CA ASP A 407 -5.76 -8.95 1.89
C ASP A 407 -6.04 -8.92 3.40
N ALA A 408 -5.13 -9.46 4.21
CA ALA A 408 -5.15 -9.36 5.67
C ALA A 408 -3.74 -9.51 6.24
N THR A 409 -3.44 -8.73 7.27
CA THR A 409 -2.20 -8.81 8.04
C THR A 409 -2.51 -9.24 9.47
N ILE A 410 -1.83 -10.28 9.93
CA ILE A 410 -2.02 -10.94 11.23
C ILE A 410 -0.70 -10.93 12.00
N GLY A 411 -0.73 -10.64 13.31
CA GLY A 411 0.44 -10.67 14.19
C GLY A 411 0.12 -11.23 15.57
N ASN A 412 1.14 -11.42 16.39
CA ASN A 412 1.00 -11.75 17.81
C ASN A 412 1.21 -10.48 18.64
N LEU A 413 0.18 -10.00 19.33
CA LEU A 413 0.29 -8.83 20.21
C LEU A 413 0.76 -9.28 21.60
N GLU A 414 2.03 -9.11 21.86
CA GLU A 414 2.70 -9.59 23.08
C GLU A 414 2.87 -8.45 24.11
N CYS A 415 1.82 -7.71 24.32
CA CYS A 415 1.68 -6.72 25.38
C CYS A 415 0.19 -6.41 25.63
N VAL A 416 -0.11 -5.89 26.82
CA VAL A 416 -1.45 -5.44 27.19
C VAL A 416 -1.65 -3.99 26.72
N LEU A 417 -2.81 -3.69 26.15
CA LEU A 417 -3.23 -2.31 25.82
C LEU A 417 -4.22 -1.74 26.83
N GLY A 418 -4.96 -2.62 27.54
CA GLY A 418 -5.91 -2.23 28.59
C GLY A 418 -5.19 -1.54 29.74
N ARG A 419 -5.78 -0.43 30.23
CA ARG A 419 -5.19 0.39 31.32
C ARG A 419 -5.77 0.05 32.69
N GLU A 420 -6.70 -0.86 32.74
CA GLU A 420 -7.33 -1.38 33.95
C GLU A 420 -6.67 -2.68 34.37
N GLY A 421 -6.82 -3.04 35.62
CA GLY A 421 -6.24 -4.25 36.18
C GLY A 421 -4.93 -4.03 36.94
N GLU A 422 -4.54 -5.02 37.71
CA GLU A 422 -3.33 -5.00 38.53
C GLU A 422 -2.23 -5.82 37.85
N MET A 423 -1.02 -5.29 37.90
CA MET A 423 0.17 -5.95 37.36
C MET A 423 0.40 -7.26 38.13
N ILE A 424 0.48 -8.38 37.42
CA ILE A 424 0.79 -9.66 38.03
C ILE A 424 2.28 -9.80 38.35
N LEU A 425 2.60 -10.54 39.39
CA LEU A 425 3.99 -10.74 39.84
C LEU A 425 4.74 -11.72 38.92
N LYS A 426 5.51 -11.17 37.97
CA LYS A 426 6.44 -11.92 37.12
C LYS A 426 7.62 -11.03 36.69
N PRO A 427 8.73 -11.63 36.17
CA PRO A 427 9.94 -10.86 35.84
C PRO A 427 9.74 -9.73 34.83
N TYR A 428 8.88 -9.94 33.84
CA TYR A 428 8.63 -8.97 32.76
C TYR A 428 7.12 -8.82 32.55
N ASN A 429 6.64 -7.58 32.54
CA ASN A 429 5.26 -7.22 32.21
C ASN A 429 5.28 -6.09 31.18
N TYR A 430 4.49 -6.21 30.12
CA TYR A 430 4.48 -5.26 29.03
C TYR A 430 3.14 -4.53 28.93
N LEU A 431 3.19 -3.20 29.08
CA LEU A 431 2.04 -2.31 28.91
C LEU A 431 2.27 -1.41 27.70
N GLY A 432 1.66 -1.71 26.58
CA GLY A 432 1.81 -0.96 25.35
C GLY A 432 1.53 0.54 25.55
N ALA A 433 2.24 1.40 24.87
CA ALA A 433 2.14 2.86 24.99
C ALA A 433 0.72 3.35 24.66
N LYS A 434 0.36 4.55 25.18
CA LYS A 434 -0.88 5.22 24.75
C LYS A 434 -0.86 5.44 23.24
N ASN A 435 -2.01 5.33 22.60
CA ASN A 435 -2.20 5.45 21.15
C ASN A 435 -1.56 4.32 20.30
N SER A 436 -1.06 3.23 20.88
CA SER A 436 -0.59 2.06 20.13
C SER A 436 -1.67 1.52 19.18
N ASP A 437 -2.93 1.54 19.61
CA ASP A 437 -4.10 1.16 18.81
C ASP A 437 -4.24 1.97 17.52
N GLN A 438 -3.84 3.26 17.51
CA GLN A 438 -3.90 4.12 16.33
C GLN A 438 -2.89 3.71 15.25
N PHE A 439 -1.75 3.12 15.66
CA PHE A 439 -0.78 2.55 14.73
C PHE A 439 -1.20 1.15 14.30
N LEU A 440 -1.63 0.30 15.22
CA LEU A 440 -2.08 -1.06 14.91
C LEU A 440 -3.21 -1.10 13.88
N LYS A 441 -4.22 -0.25 14.02
CA LYS A 441 -5.37 -0.22 13.09
C LYS A 441 -5.03 0.16 11.65
N ARG A 442 -3.87 0.77 11.42
CA ARG A 442 -3.42 1.12 10.07
C ARG A 442 -3.02 -0.12 9.27
N TYR A 443 -2.47 -1.12 9.95
CA TYR A 443 -1.76 -2.22 9.31
C TYR A 443 -2.40 -3.58 9.58
N PHE A 444 -2.95 -3.80 10.78
CA PHE A 444 -3.39 -5.13 11.20
C PHE A 444 -4.89 -5.33 11.03
N THR A 445 -5.24 -6.47 10.43
CA THR A 445 -6.61 -6.95 10.32
C THR A 445 -7.00 -7.74 11.57
N ALA A 446 -6.05 -8.52 12.11
CA ALA A 446 -6.27 -9.35 13.28
C ALA A 446 -4.99 -9.55 14.10
N LEU A 447 -5.14 -9.72 15.42
CA LEU A 447 -4.05 -9.96 16.34
C LEU A 447 -4.35 -11.15 17.25
N SER A 448 -3.39 -12.07 17.37
CA SER A 448 -3.41 -13.12 18.38
C SER A 448 -3.14 -12.51 19.76
N LEU A 449 -3.93 -12.89 20.74
CA LEU A 449 -3.74 -12.60 22.16
C LEU A 449 -3.40 -13.87 22.94
N ALA A 450 -3.17 -15.00 22.26
CA ALA A 450 -2.79 -16.26 22.89
C ALA A 450 -1.29 -16.28 23.15
N ASN A 451 -0.82 -15.55 24.17
CA ASN A 451 0.59 -15.50 24.55
C ASN A 451 0.75 -15.30 26.06
N ASN A 452 1.99 -15.42 26.57
CA ASN A 452 2.34 -15.33 27.99
C ASN A 452 2.34 -13.90 28.53
N HIS A 453 2.16 -12.85 27.67
CA HIS A 453 2.08 -11.45 28.07
C HIS A 453 0.67 -10.84 27.94
N ALA A 454 -0.29 -11.55 27.37
CA ALA A 454 -1.66 -11.06 27.24
C ALA A 454 -2.37 -10.81 28.59
N TYR A 455 -1.92 -11.50 29.67
CA TYR A 455 -2.51 -11.46 31.00
C TYR A 455 -1.67 -10.66 32.03
N ASP A 456 -0.70 -9.86 31.60
CA ASP A 456 0.27 -9.14 32.46
C ASP A 456 -0.36 -8.20 33.48
N PHE A 457 -1.58 -7.75 33.20
CA PHE A 457 -2.38 -6.87 34.07
C PHE A 457 -3.73 -7.52 34.42
N GLY A 458 -3.71 -8.85 34.60
CA GLY A 458 -4.88 -9.60 35.01
C GLY A 458 -5.99 -9.67 33.96
N PRO A 459 -7.18 -10.17 34.37
CA PRO A 459 -8.32 -10.32 33.49
C PRO A 459 -8.84 -8.97 32.94
N GLU A 460 -8.79 -7.90 33.74
CA GLU A 460 -9.23 -6.57 33.35
C GLU A 460 -8.33 -5.99 32.24
N GLY A 461 -6.99 -6.15 32.37
CA GLY A 461 -6.04 -5.73 31.35
C GLY A 461 -6.23 -6.48 30.03
N LEU A 462 -6.43 -7.81 30.08
CA LEU A 462 -6.73 -8.64 28.92
C LEU A 462 -8.02 -8.20 28.24
N MET A 463 -9.12 -8.10 28.99
CA MET A 463 -10.42 -7.72 28.41
C MET A 463 -10.44 -6.27 27.94
N GLY A 464 -9.71 -5.37 28.61
CA GLY A 464 -9.44 -4.02 28.13
C GLY A 464 -8.75 -4.03 26.77
N THR A 465 -7.76 -4.89 26.57
CA THR A 465 -7.08 -5.07 25.27
C THR A 465 -8.05 -5.55 24.19
N VAL A 466 -8.85 -6.58 24.46
CA VAL A 466 -9.88 -7.09 23.53
C VAL A 466 -10.84 -5.97 23.12
N ASN A 467 -11.30 -5.16 24.08
CA ASN A 467 -12.23 -4.06 23.81
C ASN A 467 -11.58 -2.95 22.98
N ILE A 468 -10.33 -2.58 23.25
CA ILE A 468 -9.58 -1.57 22.47
C ILE A 468 -9.43 -2.02 21.02
N LEU A 469 -9.01 -3.27 20.78
CA LEU A 469 -8.88 -3.82 19.42
C LEU A 469 -10.23 -3.81 18.69
N LYS A 470 -11.30 -4.26 19.33
CA LYS A 470 -12.66 -4.27 18.79
C LYS A 470 -13.14 -2.86 18.41
N GLN A 471 -12.92 -1.85 19.26
CA GLN A 471 -13.30 -0.46 19.00
C GLN A 471 -12.55 0.12 17.79
N ASN A 472 -11.33 -0.36 17.53
CA ASN A 472 -10.52 0.06 16.38
C ASN A 472 -10.74 -0.82 15.14
N GLY A 473 -11.67 -1.77 15.16
CA GLY A 473 -11.99 -2.64 14.04
C GLY A 473 -10.93 -3.72 13.76
N ILE A 474 -10.07 -4.00 14.75
CA ILE A 474 -9.06 -5.06 14.69
C ILE A 474 -9.64 -6.32 15.32
N GLY A 475 -9.65 -7.43 14.57
CA GLY A 475 -10.05 -8.71 15.12
C GLY A 475 -9.06 -9.22 16.16
N SER A 476 -9.54 -9.88 17.22
CA SER A 476 -8.67 -10.58 18.18
C SER A 476 -9.10 -12.03 18.33
N PHE A 477 -8.16 -12.91 18.64
CA PHE A 477 -8.40 -14.33 18.80
C PHE A 477 -7.41 -14.96 19.78
N GLY A 478 -7.78 -16.14 20.32
CA GLY A 478 -6.94 -16.90 21.22
C GLY A 478 -7.02 -16.47 22.69
N ALA A 479 -7.87 -15.48 23.00
CA ALA A 479 -8.21 -15.07 24.36
C ALA A 479 -9.67 -14.62 24.42
N GLY A 480 -10.28 -14.64 25.62
CA GLY A 480 -11.68 -14.27 25.80
C GLY A 480 -12.10 -14.23 27.25
N GLU A 481 -13.38 -13.91 27.47
CA GLU A 481 -13.99 -13.81 28.79
C GLU A 481 -14.20 -15.17 29.47
N ASP A 482 -14.20 -16.24 28.70
CA ASP A 482 -14.27 -17.63 29.11
C ASP A 482 -13.55 -18.56 28.11
N ILE A 483 -13.48 -19.83 28.40
CA ILE A 483 -12.80 -20.81 27.54
C ILE A 483 -13.46 -21.00 26.18
N ASN A 484 -14.79 -20.82 26.09
CA ASN A 484 -15.50 -20.95 24.83
C ASN A 484 -15.14 -19.77 23.90
N SER A 485 -15.15 -18.54 24.41
CA SER A 485 -14.76 -17.36 23.67
C SER A 485 -13.26 -17.35 23.33
N ALA A 486 -12.39 -17.79 24.22
CA ALA A 486 -10.95 -17.92 23.95
C ALA A 486 -10.65 -18.92 22.81
N ARG A 487 -11.35 -20.07 22.77
CA ARG A 487 -11.25 -21.10 21.73
C ARG A 487 -12.10 -20.81 20.50
N HIS A 488 -12.98 -19.81 20.55
CA HIS A 488 -13.89 -19.53 19.43
C HIS A 488 -13.15 -19.34 18.11
N GLY A 489 -12.03 -18.58 18.15
CA GLY A 489 -11.28 -18.16 16.99
C GLY A 489 -11.88 -16.93 16.32
N LEU A 490 -11.33 -16.53 15.19
CA LEU A 490 -11.78 -15.40 14.41
C LEU A 490 -12.07 -15.83 12.97
N LEU A 491 -13.28 -15.51 12.47
CA LEU A 491 -13.65 -15.72 11.09
C LEU A 491 -13.46 -14.42 10.29
N LEU A 492 -12.61 -14.45 9.27
CA LEU A 492 -12.47 -13.39 8.28
C LEU A 492 -13.14 -13.80 6.97
N ASN A 493 -13.78 -12.86 6.30
CA ASN A 493 -14.23 -13.01 4.93
C ASN A 493 -13.26 -12.24 4.03
N VAL A 494 -12.42 -12.96 3.32
CA VAL A 494 -11.39 -12.40 2.45
C VAL A 494 -11.74 -12.73 1.00
N ARG A 495 -12.10 -11.73 0.22
CA ARG A 495 -12.52 -11.90 -1.18
C ARG A 495 -13.64 -12.93 -1.38
N GLY A 496 -14.55 -13.05 -0.41
CA GLY A 496 -15.65 -14.04 -0.42
C GLY A 496 -15.26 -15.43 0.11
N ARG A 497 -14.00 -15.69 0.41
CA ARG A 497 -13.52 -16.95 1.00
C ARG A 497 -13.39 -16.82 2.52
N LYS A 498 -13.74 -17.87 3.23
CA LYS A 498 -13.78 -17.91 4.70
C LYS A 498 -12.45 -18.40 5.27
N VAL A 499 -11.78 -17.53 6.02
CA VAL A 499 -10.51 -17.77 6.71
C VAL A 499 -10.76 -17.81 8.21
N ALA A 500 -10.46 -18.92 8.85
CA ALA A 500 -10.52 -19.08 10.30
C ALA A 500 -9.11 -18.99 10.92
N LEU A 501 -8.94 -18.10 11.90
CA LEU A 501 -7.74 -17.95 12.71
C LEU A 501 -8.01 -18.52 14.09
N LEU A 502 -7.12 -19.41 14.58
CA LEU A 502 -7.22 -20.05 15.88
C LEU A 502 -5.93 -19.76 16.65
N GLY A 503 -6.01 -19.22 17.87
CA GLY A 503 -4.86 -18.86 18.69
C GLY A 503 -4.71 -19.76 19.92
N TYR A 504 -3.49 -20.21 20.23
CA TYR A 504 -3.23 -21.03 21.41
C TYR A 504 -1.89 -20.68 22.06
N ASN A 505 -1.87 -20.69 23.40
CA ASN A 505 -0.69 -20.41 24.21
C ASN A 505 -0.26 -21.69 24.97
N HIS A 506 1.05 -21.96 24.95
CA HIS A 506 1.65 -23.10 25.65
C HIS A 506 2.13 -22.78 27.08
N PHE A 507 2.25 -21.48 27.43
CA PHE A 507 2.97 -21.06 28.64
C PHE A 507 2.05 -20.64 29.78
N ARG A 508 2.46 -20.98 31.03
CA ARG A 508 1.80 -20.57 32.28
C ARG A 508 0.27 -20.80 32.26
N MET A 509 -0.12 -21.98 31.82
CA MET A 509 -1.52 -22.35 31.59
C MET A 509 -2.35 -22.30 32.87
N GLU A 510 -1.77 -22.69 34.03
CA GLU A 510 -2.39 -22.59 35.33
C GLU A 510 -2.80 -21.18 35.75
N ASP A 511 -2.06 -20.16 35.30
CA ASP A 511 -2.30 -18.74 35.59
C ASP A 511 -3.19 -18.05 34.55
N TYR A 512 -3.01 -18.38 33.26
CA TYR A 512 -3.55 -17.61 32.11
C TYR A 512 -4.61 -18.36 31.33
N GLU A 513 -4.86 -19.62 31.59
CA GLU A 513 -5.91 -20.37 30.90
C GLU A 513 -7.27 -19.81 31.22
N ALA A 514 -8.06 -19.54 30.17
CA ALA A 514 -9.46 -19.28 30.33
C ALA A 514 -10.21 -20.49 30.89
N THR A 515 -11.14 -20.25 31.80
CA THR A 515 -12.03 -21.31 32.33
C THR A 515 -13.47 -21.01 31.92
N GLU A 516 -14.44 -21.80 32.39
CA GLU A 516 -15.86 -21.51 32.15
C GLU A 516 -16.32 -20.15 32.71
N THR A 517 -15.59 -19.62 33.70
CA THR A 517 -16.00 -18.42 34.45
C THR A 517 -14.88 -17.40 34.62
N LYS A 518 -13.69 -17.65 34.05
CA LYS A 518 -12.52 -16.77 34.18
C LYS A 518 -12.00 -16.39 32.79
N PRO A 519 -11.82 -15.07 32.51
CA PRO A 519 -11.12 -14.63 31.33
C PRO A 519 -9.69 -15.19 31.24
N GLY A 520 -9.21 -15.41 30.03
CA GLY A 520 -7.86 -15.91 29.83
C GLY A 520 -7.57 -16.26 28.37
N CYS A 521 -6.44 -16.97 28.16
CA CYS A 521 -6.00 -17.46 26.87
C CYS A 521 -6.47 -18.90 26.63
N ALA A 522 -6.60 -19.29 25.37
CA ALA A 522 -6.80 -20.67 24.98
C ALA A 522 -5.48 -21.43 25.13
N SER A 523 -5.49 -22.48 25.98
CA SER A 523 -4.33 -23.33 26.18
C SER A 523 -4.06 -24.22 24.98
N LEU A 524 -2.78 -24.43 24.69
CA LEU A 524 -2.33 -25.34 23.64
C LEU A 524 -2.48 -26.80 24.13
N LYS A 525 -3.58 -27.41 23.72
CA LYS A 525 -3.82 -28.87 23.88
C LYS A 525 -4.14 -29.40 22.48
N THR A 526 -3.36 -30.38 22.02
CA THR A 526 -3.46 -30.91 20.66
C THR A 526 -4.87 -31.33 20.29
N GLU A 527 -5.59 -31.94 21.21
CA GLU A 527 -6.97 -32.37 21.02
C GLU A 527 -7.90 -31.18 20.78
N TRP A 528 -7.72 -30.08 21.52
CA TRP A 528 -8.52 -28.89 21.37
C TRP A 528 -8.29 -28.21 20.02
N VAL A 529 -7.03 -28.14 19.56
CA VAL A 529 -6.71 -27.60 18.23
C VAL A 529 -7.38 -28.42 17.13
N ILE A 530 -7.33 -29.76 17.24
CA ILE A 530 -7.98 -30.67 16.28
C ILE A 530 -9.50 -30.50 16.30
N GLU A 531 -10.12 -30.41 17.49
CA GLU A 531 -11.56 -30.19 17.64
C GLU A 531 -11.98 -28.85 17.00
N ASP A 532 -11.26 -27.78 17.30
CA ASP A 532 -11.59 -26.45 16.82
C ASP A 532 -11.37 -26.31 15.31
N ILE A 533 -10.33 -26.94 14.74
CA ILE A 533 -10.16 -27.03 13.27
C ILE A 533 -11.39 -27.69 12.63
N LYS A 534 -11.83 -28.83 13.16
CA LYS A 534 -13.01 -29.53 12.64
C LYS A 534 -14.30 -28.72 12.83
N ARG A 535 -14.45 -28.06 13.98
CA ARG A 535 -15.58 -27.20 14.31
C ARG A 535 -15.70 -26.04 13.31
N VAL A 536 -14.65 -25.26 13.11
CA VAL A 536 -14.73 -24.09 12.20
C VAL A 536 -14.93 -24.50 10.74
N LYS A 537 -14.39 -25.64 10.31
CA LYS A 537 -14.67 -26.20 8.99
C LYS A 537 -16.13 -26.61 8.82
N LYS A 538 -16.72 -27.20 9.85
CA LYS A 538 -18.13 -27.64 9.82
C LYS A 538 -19.09 -26.47 10.00
N ASP A 539 -18.93 -25.68 11.06
CA ASP A 539 -19.93 -24.72 11.51
C ASP A 539 -19.83 -23.38 10.73
N TRP A 540 -18.62 -22.99 10.36
CA TRP A 540 -18.39 -21.76 9.59
C TRP A 540 -18.24 -22.01 8.10
N ASN A 541 -18.11 -23.26 7.67
CA ASN A 541 -17.69 -23.61 6.32
C ASN A 541 -16.37 -22.90 5.95
N ALA A 542 -15.41 -22.91 6.90
CA ALA A 542 -14.11 -22.30 6.69
C ALA A 542 -13.30 -23.10 5.67
N GLU A 543 -12.89 -22.44 4.58
CA GLU A 543 -12.06 -23.05 3.54
C GLU A 543 -10.59 -23.08 3.97
N ILE A 544 -10.15 -22.04 4.65
CA ILE A 544 -8.78 -21.80 5.10
C ILE A 544 -8.78 -21.76 6.62
N VAL A 545 -7.98 -22.59 7.25
CA VAL A 545 -7.86 -22.66 8.72
C VAL A 545 -6.41 -22.58 9.11
N ILE A 546 -6.07 -21.58 9.93
CA ILE A 546 -4.68 -21.30 10.33
C ILE A 546 -4.59 -21.22 11.86
N PRO A 547 -4.06 -22.25 12.52
CA PRO A 547 -3.60 -22.16 13.89
C PRO A 547 -2.38 -21.24 14.01
N PHE A 548 -2.43 -20.27 14.95
CA PHE A 548 -1.33 -19.39 15.30
C PHE A 548 -0.94 -19.67 16.77
N LEU A 549 0.27 -20.19 16.97
CA LEU A 549 0.71 -20.78 18.23
C LEU A 549 1.78 -19.90 18.89
N HIS A 550 1.67 -19.74 20.21
CA HIS A 550 2.72 -19.17 21.04
C HIS A 550 3.36 -20.33 21.84
N TRP A 551 4.49 -20.85 21.32
CA TRP A 551 5.02 -22.15 21.73
C TRP A 551 6.54 -22.31 21.53
N GLY A 552 7.11 -23.40 22.04
CA GLY A 552 8.53 -23.70 21.85
C GLY A 552 9.37 -23.28 23.05
N ARG A 553 10.64 -23.01 22.85
CA ARG A 553 11.57 -22.54 23.90
C ARG A 553 12.23 -21.24 23.45
N GLU A 554 12.29 -20.30 24.37
CA GLU A 554 12.99 -19.03 24.13
C GLU A 554 14.44 -19.24 23.70
N MET A 555 14.93 -18.39 22.83
CA MET A 555 16.32 -18.34 22.32
C MET A 555 16.80 -19.62 21.63
N GLN A 556 15.90 -20.51 21.20
CA GLN A 556 16.26 -21.70 20.44
C GLN A 556 15.89 -21.56 18.97
N ASP A 557 16.87 -21.77 18.09
CA ASP A 557 16.74 -21.63 16.64
C ASP A 557 16.15 -22.87 15.93
N ALA A 558 15.82 -23.93 16.70
CA ALA A 558 15.21 -25.16 16.20
C ALA A 558 13.95 -25.52 16.97
N PRO A 559 12.89 -25.97 16.29
CA PRO A 559 11.68 -26.47 16.96
C PRO A 559 11.93 -27.81 17.66
N LEU A 560 11.15 -28.04 18.71
CA LEU A 560 11.15 -29.32 19.42
C LEU A 560 10.50 -30.42 18.55
N ASP A 561 10.89 -31.67 18.75
CA ASP A 561 10.31 -32.81 18.03
C ASP A 561 8.80 -32.92 18.21
N ILE A 562 8.31 -32.60 19.42
CA ILE A 562 6.86 -32.60 19.68
C ILE A 562 6.12 -31.59 18.83
N GLN A 563 6.68 -30.40 18.60
CA GLN A 563 6.06 -29.37 17.74
C GLN A 563 5.93 -29.89 16.30
N ARG A 564 6.93 -30.66 15.83
CA ARG A 564 6.89 -31.25 14.47
C ARG A 564 5.80 -32.32 14.36
N ILE A 565 5.56 -33.07 15.41
CA ILE A 565 4.52 -34.12 15.45
C ILE A 565 3.14 -33.47 15.48
N GLU A 566 2.92 -32.53 16.39
CA GLU A 566 1.63 -31.87 16.61
C GLU A 566 1.20 -31.08 15.37
N ALA A 567 2.10 -30.29 14.76
CA ALA A 567 1.80 -29.52 13.55
C ALA A 567 1.29 -30.43 12.41
N LYS A 568 1.87 -31.63 12.24
CA LYS A 568 1.40 -32.59 11.23
C LYS A 568 0.00 -33.11 11.54
N GLN A 569 -0.31 -33.37 12.82
CA GLN A 569 -1.66 -33.80 13.23
C GLN A 569 -2.71 -32.71 12.95
N TRP A 570 -2.38 -31.45 13.15
CA TRP A 570 -3.29 -30.33 12.84
C TRP A 570 -3.51 -30.17 11.34
N ILE A 571 -2.47 -30.37 10.52
CA ILE A 571 -2.61 -30.39 9.07
C ILE A 571 -3.48 -31.57 8.63
N ASP A 572 -3.30 -32.76 9.22
CA ASP A 572 -4.16 -33.92 8.97
C ASP A 572 -5.62 -33.67 9.40
N ALA A 573 -5.86 -32.87 10.44
CA ALA A 573 -7.19 -32.42 10.84
C ALA A 573 -7.80 -31.35 9.89
N GLY A 574 -7.00 -30.76 8.98
CA GLY A 574 -7.44 -29.84 7.95
C GLY A 574 -6.96 -28.41 8.09
N ALA A 575 -5.89 -28.15 8.86
CA ALA A 575 -5.22 -26.86 8.85
C ALA A 575 -4.55 -26.60 7.48
N THR A 576 -4.64 -25.37 7.00
CA THR A 576 -4.07 -24.92 5.71
C THR A 576 -2.59 -24.56 5.85
N ALA A 577 -2.21 -24.05 7.01
CA ALA A 577 -0.86 -23.72 7.43
C ALA A 577 -0.79 -23.72 8.95
N VAL A 578 0.41 -23.78 9.52
CA VAL A 578 0.66 -23.62 10.96
C VAL A 578 1.66 -22.48 11.15
N ILE A 579 1.33 -21.49 11.95
CA ILE A 579 2.16 -20.31 12.22
C ILE A 579 2.49 -20.27 13.72
N GLY A 580 3.74 -19.96 14.08
CA GLY A 580 4.20 -19.91 15.46
C GLY A 580 5.02 -18.66 15.81
N GLY A 581 5.07 -18.35 17.09
CA GLY A 581 5.86 -17.31 17.75
C GLY A 581 6.33 -17.79 19.14
N HIS A 582 6.88 -16.91 19.97
CA HIS A 582 7.44 -17.08 21.31
C HIS A 582 8.96 -17.31 21.39
N PRO A 583 9.63 -18.12 20.56
CA PRO A 583 11.09 -18.29 20.73
C PRO A 583 11.90 -17.01 20.63
N HIS A 584 11.31 -15.90 20.21
CA HIS A 584 11.94 -14.60 19.93
C HIS A 584 13.07 -14.65 18.90
N VAL A 585 13.31 -15.83 18.34
CA VAL A 585 14.23 -16.09 17.23
C VAL A 585 13.48 -16.81 16.13
N VAL A 586 13.91 -16.58 14.91
CA VAL A 586 13.35 -17.27 13.75
C VAL A 586 13.77 -18.73 13.77
N GLN A 587 12.83 -19.63 13.53
CA GLN A 587 13.09 -21.08 13.42
C GLN A 587 12.90 -21.57 11.98
N THR A 588 13.30 -22.81 11.71
CA THR A 588 13.14 -23.47 10.41
C THR A 588 11.68 -23.53 9.97
N VAL A 589 11.48 -23.62 8.66
CA VAL A 589 10.17 -23.87 8.04
C VAL A 589 10.15 -25.27 7.48
N ASP A 590 9.11 -26.03 7.81
CA ASP A 590 8.82 -27.34 7.22
C ASP A 590 7.60 -27.25 6.29
N SER A 591 7.41 -28.26 5.48
CA SER A 591 6.17 -28.46 4.70
C SER A 591 5.69 -29.89 4.89
N TYR A 592 4.40 -30.06 5.12
CA TYR A 592 3.75 -31.36 5.21
C TYR A 592 2.48 -31.38 4.36
N ARG A 593 2.36 -32.35 3.44
CA ARG A 593 1.25 -32.45 2.47
C ARG A 593 0.97 -31.15 1.70
N GLY A 594 2.02 -30.37 1.43
CA GLY A 594 1.91 -29.09 0.75
C GLY A 594 1.48 -27.90 1.63
N ALA A 595 1.21 -28.11 2.92
CA ALA A 595 0.92 -27.08 3.90
C ALA A 595 2.22 -26.60 4.59
N PRO A 596 2.52 -25.30 4.65
CA PRO A 596 3.68 -24.77 5.35
C PRO A 596 3.50 -24.85 6.87
N ILE A 597 4.61 -25.14 7.56
CA ILE A 597 4.74 -25.10 9.03
C ILE A 597 5.85 -24.14 9.37
N ILE A 598 5.49 -22.99 9.93
CA ILE A 598 6.41 -21.93 10.33
C ILE A 598 6.45 -21.94 11.85
N TYR A 599 7.53 -22.51 12.43
CA TYR A 599 7.58 -22.76 13.87
C TYR A 599 7.75 -21.50 14.72
N SER A 600 8.50 -20.51 14.21
CA SER A 600 8.64 -19.19 14.84
C SER A 600 8.99 -18.12 13.81
N LEU A 601 8.25 -17.04 13.86
CA LEU A 601 8.52 -15.81 13.07
C LEU A 601 9.54 -14.88 13.76
N GLY A 602 9.90 -15.16 15.03
CA GLY A 602 10.75 -14.27 15.83
C GLY A 602 10.06 -12.96 16.21
N ASN A 603 10.84 -11.97 16.61
CA ASN A 603 10.37 -10.64 16.97
C ASN A 603 10.08 -9.80 15.72
N PHE A 604 8.91 -9.17 15.67
CA PHE A 604 8.58 -8.23 14.59
C PHE A 604 8.80 -6.77 15.02
N VAL A 605 8.21 -6.34 16.12
CA VAL A 605 8.48 -5.07 16.80
C VAL A 605 8.70 -5.39 18.27
N PHE A 606 9.91 -5.27 18.74
CA PHE A 606 10.29 -5.62 20.09
C PHE A 606 11.41 -4.71 20.60
N ASP A 607 11.69 -4.75 21.91
CA ASP A 607 12.77 -3.93 22.48
C ASP A 607 14.14 -4.56 22.21
N TYR A 608 15.17 -3.77 22.45
CA TYR A 608 16.56 -4.18 22.27
C TYR A 608 16.97 -5.20 23.35
N TYR A 609 17.33 -6.41 22.91
CA TYR A 609 17.98 -7.41 23.73
C TYR A 609 19.47 -7.48 23.42
N PRO A 610 20.37 -7.01 24.33
CA PRO A 610 21.81 -6.96 24.05
C PRO A 610 22.48 -8.34 24.02
N VAL A 611 21.78 -9.41 24.41
CA VAL A 611 22.39 -10.72 24.75
C VAL A 611 22.56 -11.63 23.53
N ASP A 612 21.64 -11.57 22.54
CA ASP A 612 21.73 -12.41 21.34
C ASP A 612 21.30 -11.65 20.07
N PRO A 613 22.17 -11.51 19.07
CA PRO A 613 21.83 -10.86 17.81
C PRO A 613 20.70 -11.55 17.03
N LEU A 614 20.40 -12.83 17.28
CA LEU A 614 19.34 -13.57 16.60
C LEU A 614 17.95 -13.06 16.96
N VAL A 615 17.75 -12.47 18.13
CA VAL A 615 16.47 -11.86 18.56
C VAL A 615 16.14 -10.56 17.81
N TRP A 616 17.12 -10.01 17.08
CA TRP A 616 16.90 -8.81 16.24
C TRP A 616 16.44 -9.15 14.83
N ILE A 617 16.27 -10.45 14.54
CA ILE A 617 15.82 -10.94 13.24
C ILE A 617 14.40 -11.48 13.42
N GLY A 618 13.46 -10.85 12.73
CA GLY A 618 12.09 -11.34 12.60
C GLY A 618 11.73 -11.57 11.14
N TRP A 619 10.78 -12.45 10.90
CA TRP A 619 10.22 -12.70 9.58
C TRP A 619 8.82 -12.11 9.46
N GLY A 620 8.55 -11.51 8.29
CA GLY A 620 7.21 -11.41 7.76
C GLY A 620 7.03 -12.52 6.73
N VAL A 621 5.98 -13.29 6.83
CA VAL A 621 5.66 -14.38 5.90
C VAL A 621 4.35 -14.06 5.21
N ARG A 622 4.35 -14.14 3.88
CA ARG A 622 3.15 -14.06 3.06
C ARG A 622 2.71 -15.46 2.64
N LEU A 623 1.48 -15.81 2.97
CA LEU A 623 0.81 -16.97 2.38
C LEU A 623 -0.02 -16.50 1.18
N THR A 624 0.27 -17.04 0.01
CA THR A 624 -0.51 -16.86 -1.20
C THR A 624 -1.34 -18.12 -1.43
N ILE A 625 -2.65 -18.01 -1.28
CA ILE A 625 -3.59 -19.13 -1.31
C ILE A 625 -4.42 -19.02 -2.59
N PRO A 626 -4.07 -19.73 -3.66
CA PRO A 626 -4.80 -19.68 -4.92
C PRO A 626 -6.23 -20.24 -4.77
N PRO A 627 -7.13 -19.98 -5.72
CA PRO A 627 -8.46 -20.61 -5.74
C PRO A 627 -8.41 -22.13 -5.78
N SER A 628 -7.36 -22.68 -6.39
CA SER A 628 -7.08 -24.13 -6.44
C SER A 628 -5.57 -24.35 -6.51
N GLY A 629 -5.09 -25.42 -5.88
CA GLY A 629 -3.65 -25.75 -5.85
C GLY A 629 -3.02 -25.57 -4.46
N PRO A 630 -1.71 -25.76 -4.37
CA PRO A 630 -0.99 -25.66 -3.11
C PRO A 630 -0.90 -24.22 -2.61
N VAL A 631 -0.72 -24.06 -1.30
CA VAL A 631 -0.37 -22.79 -0.68
C VAL A 631 1.08 -22.46 -1.01
N GLU A 632 1.29 -21.27 -1.55
CA GLU A 632 2.63 -20.69 -1.76
C GLU A 632 2.97 -19.78 -0.57
N TRP A 633 4.26 -19.65 -0.27
CA TRP A 633 4.71 -18.78 0.80
C TRP A 633 6.09 -18.17 0.48
N GLU A 634 6.29 -16.95 0.94
CA GLU A 634 7.53 -16.18 0.77
C GLU A 634 7.86 -15.37 2.04
#